data_35ba57c0a5d7167bee1a6b51b823bed3
#
_entry.id   35ba57c0a5d7167bee1a6b51b823bed3
#
_cell.length_a   1.000
_cell.length_b   1.000
_cell.length_c   1.000
_cell.angle_alpha   90.00
_cell.angle_beta   90.00
_cell.angle_gamma   90.00
#
_symmetry.space_group_name_H-M   'P 1'
#
loop_
_entity.id
_entity.type
_entity.pdbx_description
1 polymer ?
#
loop_
_entity_poly.entity_id
_entity_poly.type
_entity_poly.pdbx_seq_one_letter_code
_entity_poly.pdbx_strand_id
1 'polypeptide(L)'
;VVKFIPDFVRKVVSEAVNIDEMPEKWDEDALNRALEQRLLPEGTHFITQDKLAKWDTDYALDKITKATEKAYEEKIADVKEQFNIDYADVERRFLLMNVDRNWIDQIDAMDQLRKGIGLRAYGNVDPVISYKQEGFEMFDEMIERIQNNTIAMLLKVRIEVNRPAPAQAPAPVQTELVSESHTELTTNRSAEGSAKPTVKAGKQPGRNDPCPCGSGKKYKNCCGKNL
;
A
#
# COMPACT_ATOMS: atom_id res chain seq x y z
N VAL A 1 -17.99 -0.15 -2.19
CA VAL A 1 -17.15 -1.29 -1.78
C VAL A 1 -18.00 -2.53 -1.51
N VAL A 2 -19.07 -2.45 -0.72
CA VAL A 2 -19.93 -3.59 -0.35
C VAL A 2 -20.39 -4.42 -1.56
N LYS A 3 -20.68 -3.80 -2.70
CA LYS A 3 -21.10 -4.51 -3.94
C LYS A 3 -20.06 -5.51 -4.48
N PHE A 4 -18.80 -5.38 -4.12
CA PHE A 4 -17.74 -6.27 -4.60
C PHE A 4 -17.46 -7.44 -3.63
N ILE A 5 -18.05 -7.41 -2.42
CA ILE A 5 -17.85 -8.46 -1.41
C ILE A 5 -18.26 -9.85 -1.92
N PRO A 6 -19.42 -10.03 -2.59
CA PRO A 6 -19.82 -11.35 -3.09
C PRO A 6 -18.80 -12.00 -4.04
N ASP A 7 -18.27 -11.21 -4.99
CA ASP A 7 -17.29 -11.71 -5.95
C ASP A 7 -15.97 -12.07 -5.27
N PHE A 8 -15.55 -11.25 -4.31
CA PHE A 8 -14.34 -11.52 -3.52
C PHE A 8 -14.50 -12.76 -2.62
N VAL A 9 -15.68 -12.94 -1.99
CA VAL A 9 -15.99 -14.16 -1.22
C VAL A 9 -15.93 -15.40 -2.10
N ARG A 10 -16.57 -15.36 -3.28
CA ARG A 10 -16.52 -16.46 -4.24
C ARG A 10 -15.08 -16.83 -4.59
N LYS A 11 -14.23 -15.85 -4.85
CA LYS A 11 -12.82 -16.06 -5.16
C LYS A 11 -12.07 -16.69 -4.00
N VAL A 12 -12.22 -16.17 -2.78
CA VAL A 12 -11.56 -16.71 -1.59
C VAL A 12 -11.97 -18.16 -1.32
N VAL A 13 -13.26 -18.48 -1.48
CA VAL A 13 -13.78 -19.83 -1.31
C VAL A 13 -13.25 -20.75 -2.41
N SER A 14 -13.23 -20.32 -3.68
CA SER A 14 -12.73 -21.14 -4.79
C SER A 14 -11.22 -21.42 -4.72
N GLU A 15 -10.45 -20.56 -4.07
CA GLU A 15 -9.03 -20.78 -3.81
C GLU A 15 -8.79 -21.75 -2.63
N ALA A 16 -9.73 -21.86 -1.70
CA ALA A 16 -9.61 -22.71 -0.52
C ALA A 16 -10.16 -24.13 -0.74
N VAL A 17 -11.24 -24.23 -1.51
CA VAL A 17 -11.97 -25.49 -1.76
C VAL A 17 -12.44 -25.57 -3.20
N ASN A 18 -12.71 -26.79 -3.69
CA ASN A 18 -13.28 -26.97 -5.02
C ASN A 18 -14.77 -26.61 -4.99
N ILE A 19 -15.12 -25.44 -5.56
CA ILE A 19 -16.49 -24.90 -5.54
C ILE A 19 -17.48 -25.71 -6.38
N ASP A 20 -16.97 -26.53 -7.33
CA ASP A 20 -17.79 -27.39 -8.18
C ASP A 20 -18.24 -28.67 -7.46
N GLU A 21 -17.65 -28.95 -6.31
CA GLU A 21 -18.04 -30.06 -5.46
C GLU A 21 -19.11 -29.62 -4.43
N MET A 22 -19.89 -30.61 -3.96
CA MET A 22 -20.85 -30.36 -2.88
C MET A 22 -20.14 -29.89 -1.61
N PRO A 23 -20.70 -28.88 -0.88
CA PRO A 23 -20.08 -28.35 0.35
C PRO A 23 -19.77 -29.41 1.42
N GLU A 24 -20.50 -30.49 1.42
CA GLU A 24 -20.25 -31.64 2.31
C GLU A 24 -18.82 -32.22 2.20
N LYS A 25 -18.18 -32.06 1.01
CA LYS A 25 -16.82 -32.55 0.72
C LYS A 25 -15.74 -31.50 0.96
N TRP A 26 -16.12 -30.28 1.27
CA TRP A 26 -15.18 -29.20 1.50
C TRP A 26 -14.40 -29.42 2.79
N ASP A 27 -13.12 -29.09 2.75
CA ASP A 27 -12.27 -29.12 3.94
C ASP A 27 -12.64 -27.93 4.86
N GLU A 28 -13.26 -28.27 6.00
CA GLU A 28 -13.68 -27.30 7.03
C GLU A 28 -12.51 -26.45 7.53
N ASP A 29 -11.37 -27.07 7.80
CA ASP A 29 -10.20 -26.38 8.36
C ASP A 29 -9.54 -25.47 7.33
N ALA A 30 -9.43 -25.90 6.07
CA ALA A 30 -8.90 -25.10 4.99
C ALA A 30 -9.80 -23.87 4.74
N LEU A 31 -11.10 -24.08 4.70
CA LEU A 31 -12.07 -23.03 4.49
C LEU A 31 -12.08 -22.02 5.65
N ASN A 32 -12.16 -22.47 6.91
CA ASN A 32 -12.12 -21.58 8.07
C ASN A 32 -10.83 -20.75 8.10
N ARG A 33 -9.67 -21.36 7.84
CA ARG A 33 -8.39 -20.62 7.75
C ARG A 33 -8.42 -19.55 6.66
N ALA A 34 -8.94 -19.86 5.47
CA ALA A 34 -9.05 -18.88 4.39
C ALA A 34 -10.00 -17.74 4.74
N LEU A 35 -11.13 -18.04 5.38
CA LEU A 35 -12.09 -17.03 5.84
C LEU A 35 -11.50 -16.12 6.91
N GLU A 36 -10.83 -16.68 7.92
CA GLU A 36 -10.16 -15.89 8.97
C GLU A 36 -9.00 -15.06 8.44
N GLN A 37 -8.23 -15.58 7.51
CA GLN A 37 -7.11 -14.86 6.94
C GLN A 37 -7.53 -13.69 6.06
N ARG A 38 -8.66 -13.78 5.35
CA ARG A 38 -9.02 -12.83 4.29
C ARG A 38 -10.32 -12.09 4.47
N LEU A 39 -11.32 -12.68 5.12
CA LEU A 39 -12.70 -12.16 5.17
C LEU A 39 -13.17 -11.80 6.58
N LEU A 40 -12.96 -12.65 7.55
CA LEU A 40 -13.51 -12.55 8.90
C LEU A 40 -12.44 -12.16 9.93
N PRO A 41 -12.84 -11.68 11.11
CA PRO A 41 -11.92 -11.49 12.22
C PRO A 41 -11.26 -12.80 12.66
N GLU A 42 -10.05 -12.71 13.21
CA GLU A 42 -9.31 -13.84 13.76
C GLU A 42 -10.09 -14.54 14.88
N GLY A 43 -10.10 -15.86 14.90
CA GLY A 43 -10.81 -16.68 15.89
C GLY A 43 -12.30 -16.92 15.58
N THR A 44 -12.76 -16.54 14.39
CA THR A 44 -14.14 -16.77 13.96
C THR A 44 -14.28 -18.10 13.27
N HIS A 45 -14.47 -19.20 14.03
CA HIS A 45 -14.83 -20.51 13.44
C HIS A 45 -16.28 -20.47 12.94
N PHE A 46 -16.47 -19.98 11.72
CA PHE A 46 -17.79 -19.76 11.13
C PHE A 46 -18.41 -21.05 10.57
N ILE A 47 -17.58 -21.87 9.94
CA ILE A 47 -17.99 -23.10 9.25
C ILE A 47 -17.78 -24.31 10.15
N THR A 48 -18.75 -25.23 10.13
CA THR A 48 -18.69 -26.56 10.76
C THR A 48 -19.20 -27.60 9.77
N GLN A 49 -18.67 -28.85 9.83
CA GLN A 49 -19.05 -29.92 8.93
C GLN A 49 -20.55 -30.21 8.95
N ASP A 50 -21.19 -30.08 10.12
CA ASP A 50 -22.65 -30.22 10.26
C ASP A 50 -23.47 -29.17 9.49
N LYS A 51 -22.88 -28.00 9.29
CA LYS A 51 -23.48 -26.94 8.45
C LYS A 51 -23.26 -27.23 6.98
N LEU A 52 -22.03 -27.60 6.59
CA LEU A 52 -21.69 -27.93 5.22
C LEU A 52 -22.53 -29.09 4.66
N ALA A 53 -22.81 -30.12 5.48
CA ALA A 53 -23.67 -31.23 5.10
C ALA A 53 -25.13 -30.83 4.78
N LYS A 54 -25.58 -29.68 5.25
CA LYS A 54 -26.95 -29.16 5.05
C LYS A 54 -27.05 -28.06 4.03
N TRP A 55 -25.92 -27.53 3.59
CA TRP A 55 -25.88 -26.36 2.72
C TRP A 55 -25.65 -26.77 1.28
N ASP A 56 -26.29 -26.07 0.38
CA ASP A 56 -25.94 -26.02 -1.04
C ASP A 56 -24.85 -24.97 -1.26
N THR A 57 -24.11 -25.09 -2.36
CA THR A 57 -22.97 -24.20 -2.69
C THR A 57 -23.38 -22.72 -2.71
N ASP A 58 -24.49 -22.40 -3.37
CA ASP A 58 -24.98 -21.01 -3.44
C ASP A 58 -25.42 -20.50 -2.06
N TYR A 59 -26.05 -21.36 -1.26
CA TYR A 59 -26.44 -21.00 0.10
C TYR A 59 -25.25 -20.82 1.02
N ALA A 60 -24.22 -21.63 0.89
CA ALA A 60 -22.95 -21.48 1.63
C ALA A 60 -22.28 -20.14 1.30
N LEU A 61 -22.17 -19.80 0.02
CA LEU A 61 -21.63 -18.53 -0.44
C LEU A 61 -22.44 -17.33 0.07
N ASP A 62 -23.77 -17.39 0.01
CA ASP A 62 -24.65 -16.34 0.54
C ASP A 62 -24.45 -16.14 2.05
N LYS A 63 -24.33 -17.24 2.81
CA LYS A 63 -24.07 -17.17 4.25
C LYS A 63 -22.71 -16.57 4.59
N ILE A 64 -21.67 -16.95 3.87
CA ILE A 64 -20.33 -16.39 4.05
C ILE A 64 -20.32 -14.90 3.66
N THR A 65 -20.98 -14.54 2.56
CA THR A 65 -21.11 -13.15 2.11
C THR A 65 -21.80 -12.29 3.17
N LYS A 66 -22.94 -12.72 3.68
CA LYS A 66 -23.67 -12.00 4.74
C LYS A 66 -22.88 -11.89 6.05
N ALA A 67 -22.11 -12.92 6.40
CA ALA A 67 -21.23 -12.86 7.56
C ALA A 67 -20.10 -11.85 7.37
N THR A 68 -19.53 -11.79 6.16
CA THR A 68 -18.48 -10.84 5.80
C THR A 68 -19.02 -9.40 5.77
N GLU A 69 -20.19 -9.19 5.16
CA GLU A 69 -20.86 -7.87 5.15
C GLU A 69 -21.11 -7.37 6.56
N LYS A 70 -21.68 -8.23 7.42
CA LYS A 70 -21.93 -7.89 8.82
C LYS A 70 -20.66 -7.54 9.58
N ALA A 71 -19.59 -8.34 9.43
CA ALA A 71 -18.30 -8.05 10.06
C ALA A 71 -17.69 -6.72 9.55
N TYR A 72 -17.94 -6.40 8.28
CA TYR A 72 -17.52 -5.13 7.71
C TYR A 72 -18.30 -3.94 8.25
N GLU A 73 -19.64 -4.07 8.39
CA GLU A 73 -20.49 -3.04 9.00
C GLU A 73 -20.15 -2.79 10.47
N GLU A 74 -19.93 -3.86 11.25
CA GLU A 74 -19.48 -3.77 12.64
C GLU A 74 -18.16 -3.02 12.73
N LYS A 75 -17.20 -3.33 11.85
CA LYS A 75 -15.93 -2.62 11.77
C LYS A 75 -16.07 -1.13 11.46
N ILE A 76 -16.96 -0.77 10.53
CA ILE A 76 -17.25 0.64 10.20
C ILE A 76 -17.81 1.35 11.45
N ALA A 77 -18.74 0.72 12.18
CA ALA A 77 -19.33 1.28 13.38
C ALA A 77 -18.27 1.49 14.47
N ASP A 78 -17.41 0.50 14.71
CA ASP A 78 -16.33 0.57 15.70
C ASP A 78 -15.33 1.70 15.40
N VAL A 79 -14.90 1.83 14.13
CA VAL A 79 -13.99 2.90 13.72
C VAL A 79 -14.61 4.27 13.88
N LYS A 80 -15.89 4.42 13.54
CA LYS A 80 -16.62 5.67 13.71
C LYS A 80 -16.77 6.04 15.18
N GLU A 81 -17.07 5.07 16.05
CA GLU A 81 -17.23 5.29 17.49
C GLU A 81 -15.89 5.63 18.17
N GLN A 82 -14.83 4.88 17.85
CA GLN A 82 -13.53 5.03 18.52
C GLN A 82 -12.75 6.24 18.05
N PHE A 83 -12.82 6.57 16.76
CA PHE A 83 -11.94 7.56 16.13
C PHE A 83 -12.67 8.76 15.54
N ASN A 84 -14.00 8.72 15.46
CA ASN A 84 -14.82 9.75 14.79
C ASN A 84 -14.35 10.03 13.34
N ILE A 85 -13.90 8.98 12.64
CA ILE A 85 -13.46 9.05 11.25
C ILE A 85 -14.59 8.57 10.36
N ASP A 86 -14.85 9.28 9.26
CA ASP A 86 -15.73 8.79 8.20
C ASP A 86 -15.01 7.69 7.42
N TYR A 87 -15.52 6.46 7.55
CA TYR A 87 -14.91 5.30 6.89
C TYR A 87 -14.96 5.40 5.36
N ALA A 88 -15.85 6.20 4.80
CA ALA A 88 -15.90 6.48 3.37
C ALA A 88 -14.62 7.15 2.85
N ASP A 89 -13.95 7.96 3.67
CA ASP A 89 -12.66 8.55 3.31
C ASP A 89 -11.54 7.50 3.32
N VAL A 90 -11.61 6.54 4.23
CA VAL A 90 -10.69 5.39 4.27
C VAL A 90 -10.88 4.53 3.02
N GLU A 91 -12.13 4.17 2.69
CA GLU A 91 -12.48 3.43 1.46
C GLU A 91 -11.94 4.12 0.21
N ARG A 92 -12.20 5.42 0.07
CA ARG A 92 -11.74 6.24 -1.06
C ARG A 92 -10.23 6.23 -1.18
N ARG A 93 -9.52 6.38 -0.07
CA ARG A 93 -8.06 6.39 -0.05
C ARG A 93 -7.47 5.06 -0.49
N PHE A 94 -7.98 3.94 0.02
CA PHE A 94 -7.51 2.61 -0.38
C PHE A 94 -7.85 2.29 -1.83
N LEU A 95 -9.04 2.68 -2.30
CA LEU A 95 -9.43 2.50 -3.69
C LEU A 95 -8.49 3.28 -4.63
N LEU A 96 -8.27 4.56 -4.37
CA LEU A 96 -7.38 5.39 -5.20
C LEU A 96 -5.95 4.85 -5.21
N MET A 97 -5.42 4.46 -4.06
CA MET A 97 -4.08 3.87 -3.97
C MET A 97 -3.95 2.60 -4.82
N ASN A 98 -4.97 1.73 -4.82
CA ASN A 98 -4.98 0.53 -5.64
C ASN A 98 -5.15 0.84 -7.12
N VAL A 99 -5.99 1.83 -7.47
CA VAL A 99 -6.14 2.29 -8.86
C VAL A 99 -4.80 2.80 -9.38
N ASP A 100 -4.15 3.73 -8.69
CA ASP A 100 -2.90 4.34 -9.12
C ASP A 100 -1.82 3.27 -9.37
N ARG A 101 -1.66 2.34 -8.43
CA ARG A 101 -0.66 1.27 -8.54
C ARG A 101 -0.93 0.35 -9.72
N ASN A 102 -2.15 -0.19 -9.83
CA ASN A 102 -2.48 -1.14 -10.90
C ASN A 102 -2.53 -0.46 -12.27
N TRP A 103 -2.85 0.85 -12.32
CA TRP A 103 -2.84 1.61 -13.55
C TRP A 103 -1.43 1.80 -14.11
N ILE A 104 -0.44 2.07 -13.28
CA ILE A 104 0.97 2.16 -13.68
C ILE A 104 1.44 0.82 -14.25
N ASP A 105 1.17 -0.28 -13.53
CA ASP A 105 1.52 -1.63 -13.99
C ASP A 105 0.83 -1.96 -15.32
N GLN A 106 -0.43 -1.52 -15.51
CA GLN A 106 -1.18 -1.73 -16.74
C GLN A 106 -0.60 -0.97 -17.94
N ILE A 107 -0.16 0.28 -17.73
CA ILE A 107 0.48 1.05 -18.81
C ILE A 107 1.74 0.32 -19.30
N ASP A 108 2.57 -0.15 -18.38
CA ASP A 108 3.79 -0.88 -18.72
C ASP A 108 3.48 -2.21 -19.43
N ALA A 109 2.47 -2.95 -18.95
CA ALA A 109 2.04 -4.20 -19.57
C ALA A 109 1.49 -3.99 -20.99
N MET A 110 0.68 -2.93 -21.20
CA MET A 110 0.16 -2.57 -22.52
C MET A 110 1.27 -2.12 -23.49
N ASP A 111 2.31 -1.44 -22.99
CA ASP A 111 3.45 -1.07 -23.83
C ASP A 111 4.27 -2.30 -24.25
N GLN A 112 4.43 -3.28 -23.35
CA GLN A 112 5.04 -4.57 -23.67
C GLN A 112 4.21 -5.36 -24.68
N LEU A 113 2.89 -5.43 -24.51
CA LEU A 113 1.98 -6.05 -25.47
C LEU A 113 2.12 -5.41 -26.85
N ARG A 114 2.13 -4.08 -26.94
CA ARG A 114 2.30 -3.34 -28.19
C ARG A 114 3.62 -3.65 -28.88
N LYS A 115 4.70 -3.80 -28.13
CA LYS A 115 6.02 -4.16 -28.68
C LYS A 115 6.07 -5.60 -29.21
N GLY A 116 5.35 -6.52 -28.55
CA GLY A 116 5.36 -7.95 -28.88
C GLY A 116 4.32 -8.37 -29.92
N ILE A 117 3.23 -7.59 -30.10
CA ILE A 117 2.05 -8.01 -30.87
C ILE A 117 2.36 -8.26 -32.36
N GLY A 118 3.36 -7.56 -32.93
CA GLY A 118 3.78 -7.74 -34.31
C GLY A 118 4.23 -9.16 -34.65
N LEU A 119 4.69 -9.92 -33.65
CA LEU A 119 5.10 -11.32 -33.84
C LEU A 119 3.92 -12.26 -34.12
N ARG A 120 2.69 -11.86 -33.76
CA ARG A 120 1.45 -12.62 -34.03
C ARG A 120 1.17 -12.74 -35.54
N ALA A 121 1.66 -11.78 -36.35
CA ALA A 121 1.53 -11.83 -37.82
C ALA A 121 2.15 -13.10 -38.44
N TYR A 122 3.19 -13.68 -37.83
CA TYR A 122 3.77 -14.93 -38.29
C TYR A 122 2.83 -16.15 -38.14
N GLY A 123 1.85 -16.06 -37.24
CA GLY A 123 0.82 -17.08 -37.00
C GLY A 123 -0.47 -16.90 -37.80
N ASN A 124 -0.48 -16.07 -38.87
CA ASN A 124 -1.68 -15.72 -39.66
C ASN A 124 -2.82 -15.10 -38.81
N VAL A 125 -2.50 -14.44 -37.71
CA VAL A 125 -3.46 -13.72 -36.87
C VAL A 125 -3.24 -12.23 -37.07
N ASP A 126 -4.34 -11.47 -37.23
CA ASP A 126 -4.27 -10.02 -37.36
C ASP A 126 -3.77 -9.40 -36.04
N PRO A 127 -2.59 -8.72 -36.04
CA PRO A 127 -2.03 -8.13 -34.84
C PRO A 127 -2.94 -7.08 -34.17
N VAL A 128 -3.75 -6.35 -34.97
CA VAL A 128 -4.65 -5.33 -34.43
C VAL A 128 -5.81 -5.97 -33.66
N ILE A 129 -6.34 -7.06 -34.19
CA ILE A 129 -7.42 -7.81 -33.52
C ILE A 129 -6.88 -8.43 -32.22
N SER A 130 -5.70 -9.08 -32.29
CA SER A 130 -5.05 -9.67 -31.10
C SER A 130 -4.75 -8.61 -30.04
N TYR A 131 -4.24 -7.43 -30.45
CA TYR A 131 -3.98 -6.34 -29.51
C TYR A 131 -5.22 -5.88 -28.76
N LYS A 132 -6.34 -5.74 -29.49
CA LYS A 132 -7.61 -5.32 -28.88
C LYS A 132 -8.13 -6.37 -27.92
N GLN A 133 -8.07 -7.65 -28.30
CA GLN A 133 -8.56 -8.75 -27.47
C GLN A 133 -7.71 -8.93 -26.22
N GLU A 134 -6.39 -9.09 -26.38
CA GLU A 134 -5.46 -9.26 -25.25
C GLU A 134 -5.46 -8.02 -24.34
N GLY A 135 -5.53 -6.80 -24.91
CA GLY A 135 -5.63 -5.56 -24.14
C GLY A 135 -6.92 -5.43 -23.35
N PHE A 136 -8.05 -5.93 -23.87
CA PHE A 136 -9.32 -5.95 -23.17
C PHE A 136 -9.26 -6.94 -21.99
N GLU A 137 -8.75 -8.16 -22.21
CA GLU A 137 -8.56 -9.18 -21.17
C GLU A 137 -7.66 -8.65 -20.02
N MET A 138 -6.54 -8.03 -20.38
CA MET A 138 -5.62 -7.42 -19.40
C MET A 138 -6.28 -6.28 -18.60
N PHE A 139 -7.17 -5.52 -19.24
CA PHE A 139 -7.90 -4.44 -18.57
C PHE A 139 -8.92 -4.99 -17.57
N ASP A 140 -9.67 -6.03 -17.96
CA ASP A 140 -10.65 -6.68 -17.09
C ASP A 140 -9.95 -7.32 -15.86
N GLU A 141 -8.82 -7.98 -16.08
CA GLU A 141 -7.99 -8.50 -14.98
C GLU A 141 -7.48 -7.39 -14.05
N MET A 142 -7.11 -6.24 -14.59
CA MET A 142 -6.70 -5.09 -13.77
C MET A 142 -7.85 -4.60 -12.90
N ILE A 143 -9.05 -4.46 -13.46
CA ILE A 143 -10.24 -4.03 -12.69
C ILE A 143 -10.54 -5.04 -11.57
N GLU A 144 -10.49 -6.32 -11.86
CA GLU A 144 -10.69 -7.37 -10.85
C GLU A 144 -9.62 -7.30 -9.74
N ARG A 145 -8.35 -7.09 -10.09
CA ARG A 145 -7.26 -6.91 -9.11
C ARG A 145 -7.49 -5.69 -8.21
N ILE A 146 -7.92 -4.55 -8.79
CA ILE A 146 -8.23 -3.34 -8.02
C ILE A 146 -9.33 -3.63 -7.00
N GLN A 147 -10.41 -4.26 -7.42
CA GLN A 147 -11.54 -4.60 -6.56
C GLN A 147 -11.11 -5.53 -5.42
N ASN A 148 -10.47 -6.65 -5.76
CA ASN A 148 -10.02 -7.66 -4.80
C ASN A 148 -9.02 -7.10 -3.79
N ASN A 149 -8.01 -6.35 -4.25
CA ASN A 149 -7.01 -5.75 -3.37
C ASN A 149 -7.62 -4.71 -2.45
N THR A 150 -8.56 -3.89 -2.95
CA THR A 150 -9.23 -2.87 -2.15
C THR A 150 -10.03 -3.51 -1.02
N ILE A 151 -10.83 -4.55 -1.32
CA ILE A 151 -11.63 -5.25 -0.31
C ILE A 151 -10.72 -5.96 0.70
N ALA A 152 -9.71 -6.69 0.22
CA ALA A 152 -8.77 -7.40 1.09
C ALA A 152 -8.10 -6.44 2.09
N MET A 153 -7.68 -5.26 1.63
CA MET A 153 -7.10 -4.23 2.50
C MET A 153 -8.13 -3.69 3.49
N LEU A 154 -9.33 -3.34 3.03
CA LEU A 154 -10.38 -2.77 3.89
C LEU A 154 -10.87 -3.74 4.96
N LEU A 155 -10.97 -5.03 4.65
CA LEU A 155 -11.34 -6.06 5.63
C LEU A 155 -10.25 -6.27 6.69
N LYS A 156 -8.97 -6.14 6.34
CA LYS A 156 -7.84 -6.44 7.24
C LYS A 156 -7.18 -5.22 7.86
N VAL A 157 -7.41 -4.01 7.35
CA VAL A 157 -6.79 -2.79 7.92
C VAL A 157 -7.19 -2.64 9.40
N ARG A 158 -6.19 -2.42 10.25
CA ARG A 158 -6.38 -1.97 11.64
C ARG A 158 -6.02 -0.48 11.67
N ILE A 159 -6.97 0.34 12.10
CA ILE A 159 -6.75 1.78 12.19
C ILE A 159 -6.18 2.07 13.58
N GLU A 160 -4.89 2.38 13.63
CA GLU A 160 -4.22 2.86 14.82
C GLU A 160 -4.03 4.37 14.68
N VAL A 161 -4.71 5.14 15.52
CA VAL A 161 -4.44 6.57 15.61
C VAL A 161 -3.22 6.75 16.48
N ASN A 162 -2.11 7.09 15.84
CA ASN A 162 -0.91 7.51 16.54
C ASN A 162 -1.22 8.87 17.21
N ARG A 163 -1.81 8.83 18.42
CA ARG A 163 -1.93 10.04 19.23
C ARG A 163 -0.51 10.50 19.49
N PRO A 164 -0.11 11.73 19.07
CA PRO A 164 1.15 12.27 19.51
C PRO A 164 1.15 12.17 21.04
N ALA A 165 2.16 11.50 21.60
CA ALA A 165 2.32 11.47 23.04
C ALA A 165 2.21 12.91 23.54
N PRO A 166 1.46 13.18 24.63
CA PRO A 166 1.36 14.51 25.17
C PRO A 166 2.78 15.04 25.32
N ALA A 167 3.07 16.16 24.66
CA ALA A 167 4.39 16.76 24.67
C ALA A 167 4.82 16.88 26.15
N GLN A 168 5.78 16.05 26.55
CA GLN A 168 6.39 16.19 27.85
C GLN A 168 6.92 17.64 27.90
N ALA A 169 6.39 18.40 28.85
CA ALA A 169 6.89 19.74 29.07
C ALA A 169 8.41 19.69 29.13
N PRO A 170 9.12 20.61 28.44
CA PRO A 170 10.57 20.59 28.47
C PRO A 170 11.02 20.68 29.92
N ALA A 171 11.78 19.68 30.37
CA ALA A 171 12.41 19.72 31.67
C ALA A 171 13.25 21.00 31.76
N PRO A 172 13.27 21.70 32.92
CA PRO A 172 14.05 22.91 33.06
C PRO A 172 15.51 22.59 32.79
N VAL A 173 16.08 23.23 31.78
CA VAL A 173 17.49 23.16 31.45
C VAL A 173 18.24 23.82 32.62
N GLN A 174 18.86 23.02 33.46
CA GLN A 174 19.82 23.53 34.42
C GLN A 174 21.07 23.99 33.66
N THR A 175 21.23 25.29 33.57
CA THR A 175 22.42 25.92 33.01
C THR A 175 23.53 25.77 34.05
N GLU A 176 24.29 24.69 33.95
CA GLU A 176 25.58 24.63 34.63
C GLU A 176 26.58 25.51 33.89
N LEU A 177 26.99 26.60 34.54
CA LEU A 177 28.11 27.42 34.14
C LEU A 177 29.39 26.61 34.27
N VAL A 178 29.90 26.08 33.16
CA VAL A 178 31.25 25.53 33.12
C VAL A 178 32.21 26.66 32.79
N SER A 179 32.99 27.02 33.76
CA SER A 179 34.09 27.97 33.66
C SER A 179 35.16 27.52 32.67
N GLU A 180 35.59 28.47 31.87
CA GLU A 180 36.72 28.36 30.94
C GLU A 180 37.99 27.97 31.69
N SER A 181 38.67 26.92 31.23
CA SER A 181 40.10 26.74 31.47
C SER A 181 40.82 26.57 30.14
N HIS A 182 41.58 27.58 29.81
CA HIS A 182 42.61 27.54 28.77
C HIS A 182 43.56 26.40 28.99
N THR A 183 43.82 25.59 27.98
CA THR A 183 45.09 24.86 27.88
C THR A 183 45.55 24.80 26.42
N GLU A 184 46.83 25.10 26.30
CA GLU A 184 47.59 25.44 25.11
C GLU A 184 47.73 24.32 24.05
N LEU A 185 48.07 24.80 22.85
CA LEU A 185 48.54 24.07 21.69
C LEU A 185 49.76 23.15 22.00
N THR A 186 49.70 21.92 21.50
CA THR A 186 50.90 21.25 21.00
C THR A 186 50.63 20.55 19.67
N THR A 187 51.34 21.00 18.67
CA THR A 187 51.54 20.37 17.36
C THR A 187 52.25 19.03 17.53
N ASN A 188 51.78 17.97 16.91
CA ASN A 188 52.67 16.99 16.31
C ASN A 188 52.07 16.31 15.08
N ARG A 189 52.89 16.29 14.06
CA ARG A 189 52.76 15.77 12.72
C ARG A 189 53.01 14.25 12.74
N SER A 190 52.21 13.43 12.08
CA SER A 190 52.67 12.47 11.06
C SER A 190 51.61 11.44 10.69
N ALA A 191 51.40 11.34 9.38
CA ALA A 191 51.21 10.17 8.54
C ALA A 191 49.87 9.42 8.49
N GLU A 192 49.25 9.57 7.30
CA GLU A 192 48.64 8.56 6.42
C GLU A 192 47.49 7.66 6.92
N GLY A 193 46.33 7.82 6.24
CA GLY A 193 45.21 6.89 6.30
C GLY A 193 43.91 7.49 5.72
N SER A 194 43.76 7.34 4.43
CA SER A 194 42.61 7.72 3.62
C SER A 194 41.25 7.34 4.20
N ALA A 195 40.39 8.31 4.50
CA ALA A 195 38.95 8.16 4.52
C ALA A 195 38.31 9.52 4.14
N LYS A 196 37.61 9.54 3.02
CA LYS A 196 36.89 10.71 2.51
C LYS A 196 35.73 11.07 3.42
N PRO A 197 35.57 12.33 3.87
CA PRO A 197 34.36 12.77 4.55
C PRO A 197 33.25 12.99 3.53
N THR A 198 32.11 12.37 3.76
CA THR A 198 30.86 12.66 3.05
C THR A 198 30.39 14.08 3.42
N VAL A 199 30.52 14.99 2.50
CA VAL A 199 30.01 16.34 2.59
C VAL A 199 28.47 16.29 2.45
N LYS A 200 27.72 16.68 3.46
CA LYS A 200 26.29 16.95 3.36
C LYS A 200 26.12 18.14 2.40
N ALA A 201 25.48 17.89 1.25
CA ALA A 201 25.14 18.92 0.27
C ALA A 201 24.25 19.99 0.91
N GLY A 202 24.79 21.16 1.20
CA GLY A 202 24.05 22.34 1.54
C GLY A 202 23.19 22.75 0.33
N LYS A 203 21.95 23.23 0.56
CA LYS A 203 21.07 23.78 -0.48
C LYS A 203 21.84 24.83 -1.27
N GLN A 204 21.97 24.65 -2.59
CA GLN A 204 22.56 25.67 -3.45
C GLN A 204 21.68 26.94 -3.39
N PRO A 205 22.26 28.14 -3.23
CA PRO A 205 21.52 29.37 -3.19
C PRO A 205 20.79 29.63 -4.51
N GLY A 206 19.56 30.08 -4.44
CA GLY A 206 18.76 30.43 -5.61
C GLY A 206 19.37 31.59 -6.39
N ARG A 207 19.09 31.71 -7.68
CA ARG A 207 19.65 32.72 -8.61
C ARG A 207 19.52 34.16 -8.10
N ASN A 208 18.45 34.47 -7.34
CA ASN A 208 18.18 35.79 -6.79
C ASN A 208 18.57 35.97 -5.31
N ASP A 209 19.04 34.94 -4.64
CA ASP A 209 19.43 34.97 -3.24
C ASP A 209 20.74 35.79 -3.03
N PRO A 210 20.98 36.33 -1.83
CA PRO A 210 22.24 36.95 -1.52
C PRO A 210 23.41 35.96 -1.67
N CYS A 211 24.50 36.45 -2.28
CA CYS A 211 25.65 35.59 -2.53
C CYS A 211 26.35 35.14 -1.22
N PRO A 212 26.62 33.86 -1.03
CA PRO A 212 27.25 33.33 0.20
C PRO A 212 28.71 33.82 0.40
N CYS A 213 29.31 34.48 -0.62
CA CYS A 213 30.65 35.07 -0.49
C CYS A 213 30.67 36.37 0.32
N GLY A 214 29.53 36.88 0.83
CA GLY A 214 29.45 38.08 1.64
C GLY A 214 29.53 39.42 0.87
N SER A 215 29.50 39.38 -0.47
CA SER A 215 29.64 40.58 -1.33
C SER A 215 28.39 41.49 -1.34
N GLY A 216 27.29 41.10 -0.70
CA GLY A 216 26.02 41.85 -0.71
C GLY A 216 25.29 41.87 -2.07
N LYS A 217 25.84 41.20 -3.11
CA LYS A 217 25.23 41.10 -4.44
C LYS A 217 24.42 39.84 -4.58
N LYS A 218 23.39 39.83 -5.48
CA LYS A 218 22.63 38.65 -5.80
C LYS A 218 23.53 37.57 -6.42
N TYR A 219 23.29 36.27 -6.13
CA TYR A 219 24.12 35.14 -6.58
C TYR A 219 24.40 35.18 -8.09
N LYS A 220 23.39 35.49 -8.94
CA LYS A 220 23.53 35.60 -10.40
C LYS A 220 24.50 36.72 -10.86
N ASN A 221 24.73 37.71 -10.01
CA ASN A 221 25.59 38.86 -10.35
C ASN A 221 26.98 38.78 -9.67
N CYS A 222 27.28 37.67 -9.01
CA CYS A 222 28.52 37.40 -8.29
C CYS A 222 29.07 36.01 -8.63
N CYS A 223 29.07 35.07 -7.71
CA CYS A 223 29.64 33.74 -7.89
C CYS A 223 28.86 32.86 -8.88
N GLY A 224 27.58 33.15 -9.13
CA GLY A 224 26.73 32.44 -10.11
C GLY A 224 26.65 33.10 -11.50
N LYS A 225 27.62 34.00 -11.87
CA LYS A 225 27.58 34.72 -13.15
C LYS A 225 27.93 33.84 -14.35
N ASN A 226 28.63 32.73 -14.15
CA ASN A 226 29.12 31.84 -15.19
C ASN A 226 28.50 30.41 -15.10
N LEU A 227 27.36 30.28 -14.40
CA LEU A 227 26.50 29.09 -14.34
C LEU A 227 25.17 29.36 -15.12
#